data_b32d4ebb09132a9080a5dea5c0217035
#
_entry.id   b32d4ebb09132a9080a5dea5c0217035
#
_cell.length_a   1.000
_cell.length_b   1.000
_cell.length_c   1.000
_cell.angle_alpha   90.00
_cell.angle_beta   90.00
_cell.angle_gamma   90.00
#
_symmetry.space_group_name_H-M   'P 1'
#
loop_
_entity.id
_entity.type
_entity.pdbx_description
1 polymer ?
#
loop_
_entity_poly.entity_id
_entity_poly.type
_entity_poly.pdbx_seq_one_letter_code
_entity_poly.pdbx_strand_id
1 'polypeptide(L)'
;MTVPDVAPLLEGEPVHDQVVFRTRLQRYWPDLLSGLSGAYPDRAPEMARRLVMIAAENFRQRPADLRLLDLRRHADPQWFSSQRMLGYATYADRFGGTLRGVAQKVDYLAELGVTYLHLLPLLRPRPGPSDGGYAVMTTAPSARTWAPSTTCGTSLRRCGPAASR
;
A
#
# COMPACT_ATOMS: atom_id res chain seq x y z
N MET A 1 18.78 -1.61 -19.72
CA MET A 1 19.34 -1.73 -18.36
C MET A 1 18.91 -3.07 -17.78
N THR A 2 19.83 -3.84 -17.22
CA THR A 2 19.55 -5.16 -16.62
C THR A 2 18.80 -5.04 -15.31
N VAL A 3 18.00 -6.04 -14.97
CA VAL A 3 17.35 -6.17 -13.65
C VAL A 3 18.43 -6.17 -12.57
N PRO A 4 18.30 -5.37 -11.50
CA PRO A 4 19.29 -5.36 -10.43
C PRO A 4 19.31 -6.69 -9.67
N ASP A 5 20.49 -7.09 -9.20
CA ASP A 5 20.58 -8.20 -8.28
C ASP A 5 20.02 -7.80 -6.91
N VAL A 6 19.02 -8.53 -6.47
CA VAL A 6 18.34 -8.32 -5.18
C VAL A 6 18.64 -9.45 -4.17
N ALA A 7 19.51 -10.39 -4.51
CA ALA A 7 19.85 -11.49 -3.61
C ALA A 7 20.33 -11.00 -2.24
N PRO A 8 21.25 -10.01 -2.16
CA PRO A 8 21.70 -9.49 -0.86
C PRO A 8 20.59 -8.78 -0.06
N LEU A 9 19.60 -8.18 -0.76
CA LEU A 9 18.49 -7.49 -0.11
C LEU A 9 17.46 -8.45 0.51
N LEU A 10 17.44 -9.70 0.07
CA LEU A 10 16.49 -10.75 0.49
C LEU A 10 17.15 -11.84 1.32
N GLU A 11 18.37 -11.60 1.77
CA GLU A 11 19.09 -12.55 2.62
C GLU A 11 18.32 -12.80 3.92
N GLY A 12 18.18 -14.09 4.31
CA GLY A 12 17.40 -14.49 5.49
C GLY A 12 15.90 -14.69 5.24
N GLU A 13 15.38 -14.29 4.08
CA GLU A 13 13.99 -14.59 3.72
C GLU A 13 13.82 -16.03 3.24
N PRO A 14 12.64 -16.66 3.43
CA PRO A 14 12.35 -17.99 2.86
C PRO A 14 12.58 -18.03 1.35
N VAL A 15 13.09 -19.14 0.84
CA VAL A 15 13.45 -19.30 -0.58
C VAL A 15 12.27 -19.00 -1.51
N HIS A 16 11.06 -19.45 -1.16
CA HIS A 16 9.86 -19.19 -1.95
C HIS A 16 9.53 -17.70 -2.04
N ASP A 17 9.71 -16.95 -0.96
CA ASP A 17 9.50 -15.50 -0.93
C ASP A 17 10.53 -14.76 -1.79
N GLN A 18 11.79 -15.19 -1.74
CA GLN A 18 12.84 -14.66 -2.62
C GLN A 18 12.50 -14.89 -4.10
N VAL A 19 12.01 -16.10 -4.44
CA VAL A 19 11.59 -16.43 -5.82
C VAL A 19 10.42 -15.54 -6.24
N VAL A 20 9.40 -15.40 -5.39
CA VAL A 20 8.23 -14.53 -5.67
C VAL A 20 8.66 -13.09 -5.95
N PHE A 21 9.51 -12.53 -5.10
CA PHE A 21 9.98 -11.15 -5.28
C PHE A 21 10.76 -10.98 -6.60
N ARG A 22 11.72 -11.88 -6.86
CA ARG A 22 12.56 -11.83 -8.08
C ARG A 22 11.72 -11.97 -9.34
N THR A 23 10.76 -12.91 -9.37
CA THR A 23 9.89 -13.12 -10.52
C THR A 23 9.04 -11.88 -10.82
N ARG A 24 8.48 -11.25 -9.77
CA ARG A 24 7.74 -10.00 -9.92
C ARG A 24 8.63 -8.86 -10.42
N LEU A 25 9.81 -8.71 -9.84
CA LEU A 25 10.77 -7.70 -10.27
C LEU A 25 11.15 -7.88 -11.74
N GLN A 26 11.48 -9.09 -12.17
CA GLN A 26 11.81 -9.38 -13.56
C GLN A 26 10.66 -9.03 -14.51
N ARG A 27 9.43 -9.38 -14.12
CA ARG A 27 8.24 -9.10 -14.94
C ARG A 27 7.96 -7.61 -15.10
N TYR A 28 8.05 -6.83 -14.03
CA TYR A 28 7.64 -5.43 -14.04
C TYR A 28 8.79 -4.45 -14.22
N TRP A 29 10.02 -4.92 -14.27
CA TRP A 29 11.19 -4.08 -14.44
C TRP A 29 11.18 -3.22 -15.71
N PRO A 30 10.82 -3.75 -16.90
CA PRO A 30 10.75 -2.95 -18.12
C PRO A 30 9.75 -1.79 -17.99
N ASP A 31 8.57 -2.06 -17.41
CA ASP A 31 7.51 -1.06 -17.25
C ASP A 31 7.91 0.01 -16.25
N LEU A 32 8.51 -0.38 -15.12
CA LEU A 32 9.04 0.54 -14.12
C LEU A 32 10.07 1.48 -14.75
N LEU A 33 11.02 0.92 -15.48
CA LEU A 33 12.09 1.70 -16.08
C LEU A 33 11.57 2.62 -17.20
N SER A 34 10.64 2.15 -18.01
CA SER A 34 9.99 2.95 -19.06
C SER A 34 9.21 4.13 -18.45
N GLY A 35 8.40 3.88 -17.42
CA GLY A 35 7.64 4.93 -16.73
C GLY A 35 8.55 5.98 -16.09
N LEU A 36 9.61 5.54 -15.42
CA LEU A 36 10.59 6.45 -14.83
C LEU A 36 11.37 7.25 -15.88
N SER A 37 11.73 6.64 -17.00
CA SER A 37 12.44 7.33 -18.09
C SER A 37 11.57 8.41 -18.72
N GLY A 38 10.26 8.20 -18.82
CA GLY A 38 9.33 9.22 -19.29
C GLY A 38 9.18 10.41 -18.32
N ALA A 39 9.20 10.17 -17.01
CA ALA A 39 9.02 11.21 -16.01
C ALA A 39 10.34 11.87 -15.55
N TYR A 40 11.44 11.12 -15.53
CA TYR A 40 12.75 11.53 -15.00
C TYR A 40 13.89 10.99 -15.88
N PRO A 41 14.06 11.49 -17.13
CA PRO A 41 14.97 10.91 -18.11
C PRO A 41 16.39 10.70 -17.58
N ASP A 42 16.95 11.72 -16.93
CA ASP A 42 18.35 11.73 -16.47
C ASP A 42 18.57 10.92 -15.18
N ARG A 43 17.50 10.64 -14.43
CA ARG A 43 17.58 10.01 -13.10
C ARG A 43 16.88 8.64 -13.01
N ALA A 44 16.25 8.19 -14.09
CA ALA A 44 15.47 6.95 -14.07
C ALA A 44 16.25 5.73 -13.54
N PRO A 45 17.54 5.52 -13.89
CA PRO A 45 18.29 4.37 -13.39
C PRO A 45 18.57 4.42 -11.88
N GLU A 46 18.86 5.61 -11.35
CA GLU A 46 19.07 5.82 -9.90
C GLU A 46 17.77 5.60 -9.14
N MET A 47 16.69 6.22 -9.61
CA MET A 47 15.37 6.12 -8.99
C MET A 47 14.82 4.69 -9.03
N ALA A 48 15.00 3.97 -10.13
CA ALA A 48 14.59 2.57 -10.23
C ALA A 48 15.29 1.69 -9.19
N ARG A 49 16.61 1.84 -9.02
CA ARG A 49 17.36 1.13 -7.98
C ARG A 49 16.85 1.47 -6.59
N ARG A 50 16.64 2.75 -6.29
CA ARG A 50 16.12 3.19 -4.99
C ARG A 50 14.73 2.62 -4.71
N LEU A 51 13.84 2.59 -5.68
CA LEU A 51 12.52 2.00 -5.54
C LEU A 51 12.59 0.49 -5.29
N VAL A 52 13.49 -0.23 -5.94
CA VAL A 52 13.70 -1.67 -5.69
C VAL A 52 14.20 -1.92 -4.27
N MET A 53 15.12 -1.09 -3.75
CA MET A 53 15.58 -1.20 -2.36
C MET A 53 14.43 -0.99 -1.37
N ILE A 54 13.62 0.04 -1.57
CA ILE A 54 12.44 0.32 -0.74
C ILE A 54 11.42 -0.84 -0.84
N ALA A 55 11.21 -1.37 -2.05
CA ALA A 55 10.29 -2.48 -2.26
C ALA A 55 10.77 -3.76 -1.55
N ALA A 56 12.09 -4.06 -1.61
CA ALA A 56 12.66 -5.21 -0.92
C ALA A 56 12.53 -5.08 0.61
N GLU A 57 12.83 -3.92 1.16
CA GLU A 57 12.69 -3.65 2.59
C GLU A 57 11.22 -3.78 3.05
N ASN A 58 10.29 -3.16 2.33
CA ASN A 58 8.86 -3.30 2.62
C ASN A 58 8.36 -4.74 2.49
N PHE A 59 8.89 -5.50 1.55
CA PHE A 59 8.56 -6.91 1.38
C PHE A 59 9.03 -7.75 2.57
N ARG A 60 10.24 -7.52 3.07
CA ARG A 60 10.78 -8.20 4.25
C ARG A 60 9.94 -7.93 5.50
N GLN A 61 9.52 -6.67 5.69
CA GLN A 61 8.70 -6.27 6.83
C GLN A 61 7.23 -6.70 6.71
N ARG A 62 6.81 -7.17 5.51
CA ARG A 62 5.43 -7.52 5.26
C ARG A 62 5.06 -8.85 5.95
N PRO A 63 4.01 -8.88 6.79
CA PRO A 63 3.54 -10.10 7.45
C PRO A 63 3.17 -11.22 6.47
N ALA A 64 3.36 -12.47 6.90
CA ALA A 64 3.16 -13.65 6.06
C ALA A 64 1.70 -13.79 5.55
N ASP A 65 0.72 -13.47 6.37
CA ASP A 65 -0.70 -13.45 6.01
C ASP A 65 -1.00 -12.45 4.88
N LEU A 66 -0.35 -11.28 4.91
CA LEU A 66 -0.48 -10.28 3.86
C LEU A 66 0.29 -10.67 2.59
N ARG A 67 1.44 -11.36 2.71
CA ARG A 67 2.14 -11.93 1.54
C ARG A 67 1.25 -12.98 0.85
N LEU A 68 0.56 -13.83 1.63
CA LEU A 68 -0.39 -14.80 1.08
C LEU A 68 -1.59 -14.13 0.42
N LEU A 69 -2.12 -13.05 1.02
CA LEU A 69 -3.18 -12.24 0.40
C LEU A 69 -2.74 -11.65 -0.94
N ASP A 70 -1.51 -11.15 -1.02
CA ASP A 70 -0.95 -10.63 -2.28
C ASP A 70 -0.84 -11.69 -3.37
N LEU A 71 -0.47 -12.93 -3.00
CA LEU A 71 -0.44 -14.05 -3.94
C LEU A 71 -1.85 -14.40 -4.46
N ARG A 72 -2.85 -14.45 -3.58
CA ARG A 72 -4.24 -14.68 -3.97
C ARG A 72 -4.76 -13.61 -4.91
N ARG A 73 -4.50 -12.35 -4.61
CA ARG A 73 -4.88 -11.21 -5.47
C ARG A 73 -4.15 -11.20 -6.81
N HIS A 74 -2.92 -11.69 -6.84
CA HIS A 74 -2.18 -11.84 -8.08
C HIS A 74 -2.75 -12.97 -8.95
N ALA A 75 -3.22 -14.04 -8.33
CA ALA A 75 -3.88 -15.15 -9.03
C ALA A 75 -5.30 -14.79 -9.53
N ASP A 76 -5.97 -13.84 -8.87
CA ASP A 76 -7.27 -13.30 -9.27
C ASP A 76 -7.17 -11.78 -9.47
N PRO A 77 -6.73 -11.30 -10.65
CA PRO A 77 -6.59 -9.87 -10.93
C PRO A 77 -7.91 -9.09 -10.89
N GLN A 78 -9.05 -9.78 -10.96
CA GLN A 78 -10.39 -9.18 -10.92
C GLN A 78 -10.97 -9.11 -9.50
N TRP A 79 -10.20 -9.45 -8.46
CA TRP A 79 -10.68 -9.49 -7.07
C TRP A 79 -11.41 -8.21 -6.64
N PHE A 80 -10.97 -7.05 -7.12
CA PHE A 80 -11.55 -5.75 -6.75
C PHE A 80 -12.87 -5.42 -7.46
N SER A 81 -13.22 -6.10 -8.54
CA SER A 81 -14.50 -5.99 -9.25
C SER A 81 -15.47 -7.14 -8.93
N SER A 82 -15.11 -8.00 -8.00
CA SER A 82 -15.96 -9.08 -7.52
C SER A 82 -17.24 -8.53 -6.86
N GLN A 83 -18.36 -9.23 -7.02
CA GLN A 83 -19.62 -8.94 -6.32
C GLN A 83 -19.50 -9.02 -4.78
N ARG A 84 -18.44 -9.60 -4.27
CA ARG A 84 -18.13 -9.66 -2.84
C ARG A 84 -17.41 -8.41 -2.33
N MET A 85 -17.04 -7.51 -3.23
CA MET A 85 -16.37 -6.26 -2.88
C MET A 85 -17.40 -5.20 -2.54
N LEU A 86 -17.45 -4.79 -1.27
CA LEU A 86 -18.22 -3.64 -0.81
C LEU A 86 -17.24 -2.53 -0.41
N GLY A 87 -17.21 -1.45 -1.19
CA GLY A 87 -16.41 -0.27 -0.91
C GLY A 87 -17.14 0.70 0.00
N TYR A 88 -16.42 1.30 0.94
CA TYR A 88 -16.90 2.39 1.79
C TYR A 88 -15.92 3.56 1.71
N ALA A 89 -16.40 4.73 1.26
CA ALA A 89 -15.60 5.94 1.18
C ALA A 89 -16.01 6.91 2.28
N THR A 90 -15.03 7.46 2.99
CA THR A 90 -15.31 8.41 4.06
C THR A 90 -14.14 9.34 4.34
N TYR A 91 -14.47 10.49 4.94
CA TYR A 91 -13.47 11.40 5.48
C TYR A 91 -13.01 10.89 6.85
N ALA A 92 -11.69 10.68 6.99
CA ALA A 92 -11.13 10.09 8.20
C ALA A 92 -11.37 10.97 9.44
N ASP A 93 -11.28 12.29 9.31
CA ASP A 93 -11.53 13.26 10.38
C ASP A 93 -13.00 13.26 10.83
N ARG A 94 -13.95 13.18 9.89
CA ARG A 94 -15.39 13.16 10.20
C ARG A 94 -15.86 11.83 10.74
N PHE A 95 -15.30 10.74 10.24
CA PHE A 95 -15.70 9.39 10.63
C PHE A 95 -15.07 8.92 11.95
N GLY A 96 -13.78 9.22 12.15
CA GLY A 96 -13.03 8.75 13.32
C GLY A 96 -12.25 9.83 14.06
N GLY A 97 -12.27 11.08 13.59
CA GLY A 97 -11.45 12.17 14.11
C GLY A 97 -9.96 12.02 13.79
N THR A 98 -9.45 10.80 13.86
CA THR A 98 -8.07 10.42 13.58
C THR A 98 -8.03 9.04 12.92
N LEU A 99 -6.90 8.62 12.33
CA LEU A 99 -6.74 7.26 11.82
C LEU A 99 -6.88 6.20 12.93
N ARG A 100 -6.50 6.53 14.16
CA ARG A 100 -6.74 5.65 15.32
C ARG A 100 -8.23 5.50 15.62
N GLY A 101 -9.00 6.58 15.54
CA GLY A 101 -10.46 6.53 15.71
C GLY A 101 -11.14 5.76 14.58
N VAL A 102 -10.66 5.88 13.35
CA VAL A 102 -11.11 5.02 12.24
C VAL A 102 -10.80 3.54 12.52
N ALA A 103 -9.60 3.24 13.05
CA ALA A 103 -9.23 1.88 13.41
C ALA A 103 -10.15 1.25 14.47
N GLN A 104 -10.68 2.04 15.38
CA GLN A 104 -11.64 1.58 16.39
C GLN A 104 -13.02 1.22 15.79
N LYS A 105 -13.31 1.69 14.56
CA LYS A 105 -14.57 1.41 13.86
C LYS A 105 -14.46 0.30 12.82
N VAL A 106 -13.34 -0.41 12.78
CA VAL A 106 -13.13 -1.50 11.80
C VAL A 106 -14.13 -2.64 12.01
N ASP A 107 -14.45 -2.98 13.24
CA ASP A 107 -15.41 -4.05 13.52
C ASP A 107 -16.82 -3.68 13.02
N TYR A 108 -17.25 -2.44 13.22
CA TYR A 108 -18.48 -1.89 12.65
C TYR A 108 -18.49 -1.98 11.11
N LEU A 109 -17.39 -1.61 10.45
CA LEU A 109 -17.28 -1.72 9.00
C LEU A 109 -17.33 -3.17 8.52
N ALA A 110 -16.72 -4.09 9.28
CA ALA A 110 -16.77 -5.52 9.00
C ALA A 110 -18.20 -6.10 9.15
N GLU A 111 -18.95 -5.68 10.16
CA GLU A 111 -20.37 -6.04 10.34
C GLU A 111 -21.23 -5.55 9.18
N LEU A 112 -20.92 -4.39 8.60
CA LEU A 112 -21.56 -3.90 7.37
C LEU A 112 -21.14 -4.66 6.11
N GLY A 113 -20.18 -5.58 6.20
CA GLY A 113 -19.65 -6.32 5.06
C GLY A 113 -18.65 -5.53 4.21
N VAL A 114 -18.12 -4.41 4.71
CA VAL A 114 -17.13 -3.60 4.00
C VAL A 114 -15.82 -4.36 3.85
N THR A 115 -15.36 -4.50 2.61
CA THR A 115 -14.12 -5.18 2.27
C THR A 115 -13.03 -4.23 1.74
N TYR A 116 -13.43 -3.01 1.36
CA TYR A 116 -12.53 -1.96 0.89
C TYR A 116 -12.91 -0.62 1.53
N LEU A 117 -11.96 -0.02 2.23
CA LEU A 117 -12.16 1.29 2.86
C LEU A 117 -11.30 2.34 2.14
N HIS A 118 -11.97 3.37 1.58
CA HIS A 118 -11.34 4.53 0.97
C HIS A 118 -11.41 5.72 1.93
N LEU A 119 -10.25 6.17 2.39
CA LEU A 119 -10.12 7.28 3.33
C LEU A 119 -9.61 8.54 2.64
N LEU A 120 -10.24 9.67 2.96
CA LEU A 120 -9.93 11.01 2.48
C LEU A 120 -9.75 11.96 3.67
N PRO A 121 -8.86 12.95 3.59
CA PRO A 121 -7.55 12.90 2.96
C PRO A 121 -6.59 12.10 3.85
N LEU A 122 -5.63 11.37 3.27
CA LEU A 122 -4.55 10.70 4.03
C LEU A 122 -3.26 11.52 4.07
N LEU A 123 -3.12 12.45 3.14
CA LEU A 123 -1.97 13.34 3.03
C LEU A 123 -2.34 14.73 3.54
N ARG A 124 -1.34 15.51 3.93
CA ARG A 124 -1.56 16.85 4.45
C ARG A 124 -2.17 17.76 3.37
N PRO A 125 -3.44 18.21 3.53
CA PRO A 125 -4.05 19.13 2.59
C PRO A 125 -3.46 20.53 2.71
N ARG A 126 -3.59 21.35 1.67
CA ARG A 126 -3.24 22.77 1.75
C ARG A 126 -4.14 23.51 2.76
N PRO A 127 -3.63 24.55 3.43
CA PRO A 127 -4.47 25.42 4.26
C PRO A 127 -5.41 26.28 3.40
N GLY A 128 -6.50 26.73 4.01
CA GLY A 128 -7.49 27.62 3.36
C GLY A 128 -8.77 26.89 2.95
N PRO A 129 -9.56 27.44 2.00
CA PRO A 129 -10.80 26.80 1.57
C PRO A 129 -10.58 25.36 1.15
N SER A 130 -11.40 24.47 1.70
CA SER A 130 -11.27 23.03 1.47
C SER A 130 -11.78 22.65 0.09
N ASP A 131 -10.97 21.90 -0.64
CA ASP A 131 -11.33 21.22 -1.89
C ASP A 131 -11.58 19.71 -1.67
N GLY A 132 -11.91 19.32 -0.43
CA GLY A 132 -12.03 17.93 -0.04
C GLY A 132 -10.69 17.27 0.32
N GLY A 133 -9.61 18.07 0.44
CA GLY A 133 -8.26 17.57 0.75
C GLY A 133 -7.50 17.01 -0.46
N TYR A 134 -7.98 17.27 -1.68
CA TYR A 134 -7.32 16.81 -2.90
C TYR A 134 -6.06 17.62 -3.24
N ALA A 135 -5.99 18.91 -2.88
CA ALA A 135 -4.79 19.70 -3.02
C ALA A 135 -3.80 19.33 -1.90
N VAL A 136 -2.86 18.46 -2.22
CA VAL A 136 -1.86 17.93 -1.28
C VAL A 136 -0.69 18.89 -1.16
N MET A 137 -0.37 19.30 0.08
CA MET A 137 0.75 20.17 0.39
C MET A 137 2.07 19.40 0.46
N THR A 138 2.04 18.17 0.95
CA THR A 138 3.20 17.29 1.04
C THR A 138 2.79 15.82 1.08
N THR A 139 3.61 14.98 0.47
CA THR A 139 3.49 13.52 0.55
C THR A 139 4.17 12.94 1.77
N ALA A 140 4.92 13.77 2.51
CA ALA A 140 5.50 13.35 3.78
C ALA A 140 4.40 13.14 4.83
N PRO A 141 4.51 12.13 5.72
CA PRO A 141 3.55 11.92 6.80
C PRO A 141 3.43 13.17 7.66
N SER A 142 2.20 13.70 7.83
CA SER A 142 1.99 14.85 8.69
C SER A 142 1.90 14.38 10.14
N ALA A 143 2.91 14.75 10.93
CA ALA A 143 3.01 14.35 12.35
C ALA A 143 1.90 14.92 13.25
N ARG A 144 1.04 15.82 12.78
CA ARG A 144 0.13 16.57 13.66
C ARG A 144 -1.36 16.24 13.57
N THR A 145 -1.84 15.65 12.48
CA THR A 145 -3.28 15.46 12.29
C THR A 145 -3.67 13.99 12.13
N TRP A 146 -2.72 13.16 11.72
CA TRP A 146 -2.94 11.76 11.40
C TRP A 146 -1.97 10.92 12.22
N ALA A 147 -2.39 9.80 12.72
CA ALA A 147 -1.57 8.93 13.55
C ALA A 147 -0.20 8.62 12.92
N PRO A 148 0.84 8.34 13.71
CA PRO A 148 2.14 7.93 13.20
C PRO A 148 2.00 6.74 12.22
N SER A 149 2.88 6.67 11.25
CA SER A 149 2.89 5.66 10.17
C SER A 149 2.69 4.20 10.64
N THR A 150 3.13 3.89 11.85
CA THR A 150 2.93 2.61 12.54
C THR A 150 1.45 2.28 12.77
N THR A 151 0.59 3.29 12.99
CA THR A 151 -0.85 3.06 13.24
C THR A 151 -1.62 2.81 11.95
N CYS A 152 -1.20 3.38 10.83
CA CYS A 152 -1.80 3.13 9.52
C CYS A 152 -1.62 1.67 9.10
N GLY A 153 -0.41 1.12 9.28
CA GLY A 153 -0.12 -0.28 8.97
C GLY A 153 -0.92 -1.27 9.82
N THR A 154 -1.18 -0.95 11.09
CA THR A 154 -1.94 -1.81 12.00
C THR A 154 -3.45 -1.78 11.70
N SER A 155 -3.99 -0.64 11.31
CA SER A 155 -5.41 -0.50 10.94
C SER A 155 -5.75 -1.28 9.68
N LEU A 156 -4.89 -1.24 8.67
CA LEU A 156 -5.09 -1.97 7.42
C LEU A 156 -5.06 -3.50 7.59
N ARG A 157 -4.39 -4.00 8.65
CA ARG A 157 -4.36 -5.45 8.93
C ARG A 157 -5.70 -6.00 9.40
N ARG A 158 -6.51 -5.22 10.11
CA ARG A 158 -7.83 -5.65 10.59
C ARG A 158 -8.87 -5.75 9.47
N CYS A 159 -8.68 -5.06 8.35
CA CYS A 159 -9.55 -5.13 7.16
C CYS A 159 -9.24 -6.32 6.23
N GLY A 160 -8.48 -7.32 6.66
CA GLY A 160 -8.32 -8.58 5.95
C GLY A 160 -9.65 -9.36 5.94
N PRO A 161 -9.90 -10.20 4.93
CA PRO A 161 -11.13 -10.96 4.87
C PRO A 161 -11.28 -11.80 6.15
N ALA A 162 -12.41 -11.63 6.83
CA ALA A 162 -12.81 -12.53 7.90
C ALA A 162 -12.75 -13.96 7.33
N ALA A 163 -12.01 -14.84 8.00
CA ALA A 163 -11.96 -16.24 7.62
C ALA A 163 -13.40 -16.76 7.60
N SER A 164 -13.89 -17.10 6.42
CA SER A 164 -15.18 -17.76 6.26
C SER A 164 -15.13 -19.06 7.05
N ARG A 165 -15.95 -19.15 8.08
CA ARG A 165 -16.31 -20.45 8.68
C ARG A 165 -17.20 -21.20 7.73
#